data_6b8166214d4085d42bf462d52d3cc22d
#
_entry.id   6b8166214d4085d42bf462d52d3cc22d
#
_cell.length_a   1.000
_cell.length_b   1.000
_cell.length_c   1.000
_cell.angle_alpha   90.00
_cell.angle_beta   90.00
_cell.angle_gamma   90.00
#
_symmetry.space_group_name_H-M   'P 1'
#
loop_
_entity.id
_entity.type
_entity.pdbx_description
1 polymer ?
#
loop_
_entity_poly.entity_id
_entity_poly.type
_entity_poly.pdbx_seq_one_letter_code
_entity_poly.pdbx_strand_id
1 'polypeptide(L)'
;MEEKIEQLRQEAAQAVKQAVSSLGDLNDIRVKYLGKKGELTSILRGMGQLSKEDRPRIGQIVNEARQQLEQLIAEKNEELREKELQKRLANEKIDVTLPGRRAPRGHIHPLTMTLMEIKNIFMKMGFTVEVGPEIEKEYYNFEAFNLPKDHPARDMQDSFYINEDILMRSQTSPVQARTMEAHEPNSPIRMIAPGRVYRRDDYDATHSPMFTQIEGMVIDKGISLADLKGTLENFLKQIFNDKVKVRFRPSFFPFTEPSAEVDISCVMCQGKGCRVCKGTGWLEILGSGMIHPNVLRMSGYDPEKVSGFAFGLGVERIAMLRYGIEDLRLFYDNDLRFLKQFW
;
A
#
# COMPACT_ATOMS: atom_id res chain seq x y z
N MET A 1 -48.90 36.62 -60.27
CA MET A 1 -48.44 35.50 -59.40
C MET A 1 -46.91 35.47 -59.29
N GLU A 2 -46.20 35.70 -60.39
CA GLU A 2 -44.73 35.73 -60.40
C GLU A 2 -44.15 36.76 -59.40
N GLU A 3 -44.67 37.98 -59.39
CA GLU A 3 -44.26 39.04 -58.45
C GLU A 3 -44.45 38.61 -57.01
N LYS A 4 -45.51 37.89 -56.66
CA LYS A 4 -45.78 37.41 -55.32
C LYS A 4 -44.79 36.28 -54.88
N ILE A 5 -44.38 35.43 -55.86
CA ILE A 5 -43.37 34.39 -55.58
C ILE A 5 -42.00 35.05 -55.31
N GLU A 6 -41.66 36.01 -56.16
CA GLU A 6 -40.39 36.74 -55.99
C GLU A 6 -40.35 37.56 -54.68
N GLN A 7 -41.45 38.19 -54.30
CA GLN A 7 -41.57 38.89 -53.03
C GLN A 7 -41.42 37.94 -51.84
N LEU A 8 -42.11 36.79 -51.84
CA LEU A 8 -41.96 35.75 -50.79
C LEU A 8 -40.54 35.15 -50.73
N ARG A 9 -39.89 34.98 -51.91
CA ARG A 9 -38.50 34.55 -51.96
C ARG A 9 -37.56 35.53 -51.25
N GLN A 10 -37.75 36.85 -51.57
CA GLN A 10 -36.93 37.90 -50.95
C GLN A 10 -37.19 38.04 -49.44
N GLU A 11 -38.45 37.98 -49.01
CA GLU A 11 -38.85 38.02 -47.60
C GLU A 11 -38.27 36.81 -46.85
N ALA A 12 -38.37 35.61 -47.42
CA ALA A 12 -37.82 34.43 -46.81
C ALA A 12 -36.28 34.46 -46.73
N ALA A 13 -35.61 34.88 -47.81
CA ALA A 13 -34.16 35.06 -47.82
C ALA A 13 -33.67 36.11 -46.80
N GLN A 14 -34.44 37.20 -46.66
CA GLN A 14 -34.15 38.25 -45.67
C GLN A 14 -34.39 37.75 -44.25
N ALA A 15 -35.44 36.99 -44.00
CA ALA A 15 -35.72 36.34 -42.72
C ALA A 15 -34.60 35.40 -42.29
N VAL A 16 -34.09 34.57 -43.22
CA VAL A 16 -32.95 33.68 -42.98
C VAL A 16 -31.68 34.47 -42.64
N LYS A 17 -31.43 35.61 -43.29
CA LYS A 17 -30.22 36.42 -43.05
C LYS A 17 -30.28 37.24 -41.80
N GLN A 18 -31.43 37.79 -41.41
CA GLN A 18 -31.55 38.83 -40.37
C GLN A 18 -31.97 38.31 -38.99
N ALA A 19 -32.74 37.23 -38.92
CA ALA A 19 -33.46 36.91 -37.68
C ALA A 19 -32.93 35.68 -36.92
N VAL A 20 -31.91 35.03 -37.39
CA VAL A 20 -31.61 33.71 -36.87
C VAL A 20 -30.48 33.74 -35.88
N SER A 21 -30.83 33.67 -34.59
CA SER A 21 -29.90 33.54 -33.46
C SER A 21 -29.79 32.09 -32.98
N SER A 22 -30.73 31.22 -33.35
CA SER A 22 -30.75 29.80 -32.94
C SER A 22 -31.16 28.85 -34.04
N LEU A 23 -30.78 27.58 -33.90
CA LEU A 23 -31.27 26.49 -34.80
C LEU A 23 -32.78 26.33 -34.73
N GLY A 24 -33.42 26.66 -33.60
CA GLY A 24 -34.87 26.64 -33.47
C GLY A 24 -35.54 27.67 -34.36
N ASP A 25 -35.07 28.95 -34.36
CA ASP A 25 -35.60 30.01 -35.18
C ASP A 25 -35.48 29.69 -36.67
N LEU A 26 -34.35 29.07 -37.07
CA LEU A 26 -34.13 28.64 -38.44
C LEU A 26 -35.11 27.55 -38.88
N ASN A 27 -35.44 26.63 -38.00
CA ASN A 27 -36.43 25.60 -38.25
C ASN A 27 -37.86 26.20 -38.38
N ASP A 28 -38.19 27.19 -37.56
CA ASP A 28 -39.47 27.89 -37.63
C ASP A 28 -39.64 28.62 -38.97
N ILE A 29 -38.59 29.29 -39.45
CA ILE A 29 -38.56 29.92 -40.78
C ILE A 29 -38.74 28.85 -41.89
N ARG A 30 -38.06 27.72 -41.78
CA ARG A 30 -38.22 26.61 -42.71
C ARG A 30 -39.66 26.10 -42.77
N VAL A 31 -40.29 25.92 -41.60
CA VAL A 31 -41.68 25.46 -41.49
C VAL A 31 -42.63 26.47 -42.06
N LYS A 32 -42.42 27.77 -41.81
CA LYS A 32 -43.25 28.88 -42.30
C LYS A 32 -43.28 28.91 -43.84
N TYR A 33 -42.15 28.80 -44.51
CA TYR A 33 -42.08 28.98 -45.95
C TYR A 33 -42.13 27.64 -46.71
N LEU A 34 -41.50 26.60 -46.22
CA LEU A 34 -41.30 25.29 -46.90
C LEU A 34 -42.12 24.16 -46.31
N GLY A 35 -42.77 24.36 -45.17
CA GLY A 35 -43.56 23.33 -44.49
C GLY A 35 -44.76 22.87 -45.31
N LYS A 36 -45.44 21.77 -44.87
CA LYS A 36 -46.62 21.23 -45.52
C LYS A 36 -47.74 22.25 -45.75
N LYS A 37 -47.86 23.27 -44.87
CA LYS A 37 -48.80 24.42 -44.95
C LYS A 37 -48.03 25.71 -45.21
N GLY A 38 -46.78 25.65 -45.62
CA GLY A 38 -45.93 26.80 -45.84
C GLY A 38 -46.38 27.69 -47.01
N GLU A 39 -45.95 28.95 -46.98
CA GLU A 39 -46.41 29.95 -47.94
C GLU A 39 -46.06 29.60 -49.38
N LEU A 40 -44.85 29.09 -49.68
CA LEU A 40 -44.46 28.59 -51.01
C LEU A 40 -45.22 27.31 -51.43
N THR A 41 -45.47 26.44 -50.46
CA THR A 41 -46.20 25.20 -50.68
C THR A 41 -47.71 25.48 -50.98
N SER A 42 -48.25 26.52 -50.37
CA SER A 42 -49.66 26.93 -50.60
C SER A 42 -49.87 27.45 -52.03
N ILE A 43 -48.90 28.17 -52.62
CA ILE A 43 -48.92 28.62 -54.01
C ILE A 43 -48.93 27.43 -54.95
N LEU A 44 -48.12 26.39 -54.70
CA LEU A 44 -48.12 25.16 -55.49
C LEU A 44 -49.52 24.47 -55.53
N ARG A 45 -50.18 24.47 -54.32
CA ARG A 45 -51.54 23.89 -54.24
C ARG A 45 -52.59 24.69 -54.99
N GLY A 46 -52.42 26.03 -55.08
CA GLY A 46 -53.29 26.94 -55.78
C GLY A 46 -53.16 26.89 -57.33
N MET A 47 -52.08 26.27 -57.84
CA MET A 47 -51.85 26.17 -59.31
C MET A 47 -52.94 25.44 -60.07
N GLY A 48 -53.81 24.68 -59.37
CA GLY A 48 -54.98 24.02 -60.04
C GLY A 48 -55.96 24.96 -60.69
N GLN A 49 -55.97 26.26 -60.39
CA GLN A 49 -56.84 27.28 -60.89
C GLN A 49 -56.26 28.05 -62.13
N LEU A 50 -54.99 27.77 -62.49
CA LEU A 50 -54.30 28.43 -63.58
C LEU A 50 -54.53 27.75 -64.94
N SER A 51 -54.27 28.51 -66.08
CA SER A 51 -54.31 27.99 -67.42
C SER A 51 -53.32 26.85 -67.62
N LYS A 52 -53.61 25.93 -68.58
CA LYS A 52 -52.71 24.80 -68.86
C LYS A 52 -51.29 25.22 -69.30
N GLU A 53 -51.20 26.42 -69.91
CA GLU A 53 -49.93 26.99 -70.43
C GLU A 53 -49.06 27.63 -69.32
N ASP A 54 -49.66 28.22 -68.29
CA ASP A 54 -48.98 28.93 -67.23
C ASP A 54 -48.49 28.00 -66.12
N ARG A 55 -49.08 26.83 -65.89
CA ARG A 55 -48.73 25.88 -64.83
C ARG A 55 -47.26 25.45 -64.86
N PRO A 56 -46.70 25.02 -66.04
CA PRO A 56 -45.29 24.59 -66.04
C PRO A 56 -44.32 25.74 -65.67
N ARG A 57 -44.59 26.94 -66.15
CA ARG A 57 -43.75 28.11 -65.94
C ARG A 57 -43.77 28.54 -64.49
N ILE A 58 -44.93 28.61 -63.88
CA ILE A 58 -45.04 28.97 -62.43
C ILE A 58 -44.51 27.86 -61.53
N GLY A 59 -44.71 26.57 -61.92
CA GLY A 59 -44.12 25.44 -61.20
C GLY A 59 -42.59 25.47 -61.16
N GLN A 60 -41.99 25.84 -62.30
CA GLN A 60 -40.53 26.00 -62.38
C GLN A 60 -40.03 27.12 -61.49
N ILE A 61 -40.64 28.30 -61.50
CA ILE A 61 -40.26 29.46 -60.69
C ILE A 61 -40.38 29.16 -59.18
N VAL A 62 -41.45 28.47 -58.74
CA VAL A 62 -41.62 28.07 -57.33
C VAL A 62 -40.58 27.02 -56.92
N ASN A 63 -40.28 26.06 -57.83
CA ASN A 63 -39.23 25.07 -57.50
C ASN A 63 -37.82 25.69 -57.39
N GLU A 64 -37.51 26.64 -58.30
CA GLU A 64 -36.23 27.38 -58.20
C GLU A 64 -36.15 28.20 -56.91
N ALA A 65 -37.22 28.93 -56.56
CA ALA A 65 -37.30 29.67 -55.32
C ALA A 65 -37.17 28.77 -54.08
N ARG A 66 -37.78 27.59 -54.13
CA ARG A 66 -37.67 26.56 -53.08
C ARG A 66 -36.23 26.03 -52.91
N GLN A 67 -35.59 25.64 -54.03
CA GLN A 67 -34.20 25.15 -54.00
C GLN A 67 -33.23 26.21 -53.45
N GLN A 68 -33.38 27.46 -53.90
CA GLN A 68 -32.54 28.55 -53.39
C GLN A 68 -32.75 28.78 -51.89
N LEU A 69 -34.00 28.73 -51.40
CA LEU A 69 -34.28 28.87 -49.98
C LEU A 69 -33.79 27.69 -49.16
N GLU A 70 -33.94 26.46 -49.65
CA GLU A 70 -33.39 25.25 -49.04
C GLU A 70 -31.85 25.33 -48.90
N GLN A 71 -31.18 25.83 -49.95
CA GLN A 71 -29.72 26.04 -49.90
C GLN A 71 -29.32 27.11 -48.88
N LEU A 72 -29.98 28.26 -48.85
CA LEU A 72 -29.74 29.33 -47.89
C LEU A 72 -29.93 28.84 -46.43
N ILE A 73 -30.96 28.02 -46.18
CA ILE A 73 -31.24 27.46 -44.87
C ILE A 73 -30.14 26.45 -44.50
N ALA A 74 -29.66 25.63 -45.45
CA ALA A 74 -28.58 24.67 -45.20
C ALA A 74 -27.26 25.37 -44.84
N GLU A 75 -26.89 26.40 -45.65
CA GLU A 75 -25.68 27.21 -45.37
C GLU A 75 -25.76 27.90 -43.99
N LYS A 76 -26.91 28.45 -43.65
CA LYS A 76 -27.13 29.11 -42.36
C LYS A 76 -27.13 28.11 -41.19
N ASN A 77 -27.65 26.94 -41.39
CA ASN A 77 -27.63 25.85 -40.40
C ASN A 77 -26.18 25.45 -40.06
N GLU A 78 -25.35 25.30 -41.10
CA GLU A 78 -23.92 24.96 -40.89
C GLU A 78 -23.18 26.09 -40.16
N GLU A 79 -23.42 27.33 -40.55
CA GLU A 79 -22.84 28.52 -39.85
C GLU A 79 -23.22 28.56 -38.34
N LEU A 80 -24.49 28.30 -38.06
CA LEU A 80 -24.97 28.31 -36.67
C LEU A 80 -24.41 27.14 -35.85
N ARG A 81 -24.33 25.95 -36.44
CA ARG A 81 -23.71 24.77 -35.79
C ARG A 81 -22.25 25.02 -35.49
N GLU A 82 -21.53 25.60 -36.43
CA GLU A 82 -20.12 25.91 -36.22
C GLU A 82 -19.93 26.96 -35.12
N LYS A 83 -20.75 28.02 -35.08
CA LYS A 83 -20.75 29.02 -34.02
C LYS A 83 -21.07 28.41 -32.64
N GLU A 84 -22.04 27.50 -32.60
CA GLU A 84 -22.42 26.82 -31.36
C GLU A 84 -21.30 25.87 -30.90
N LEU A 85 -20.66 25.17 -31.80
CA LEU A 85 -19.48 24.34 -31.52
C LEU A 85 -18.31 25.18 -30.99
N GLN A 86 -17.99 26.29 -31.67
CA GLN A 86 -16.92 27.18 -31.23
C GLN A 86 -17.21 27.77 -29.83
N LYS A 87 -18.45 28.17 -29.56
CA LYS A 87 -18.88 28.63 -28.25
C LYS A 87 -18.74 27.56 -27.17
N ARG A 88 -19.12 26.32 -27.50
CA ARG A 88 -18.96 25.17 -26.60
C ARG A 88 -17.49 24.89 -26.32
N LEU A 89 -16.66 24.81 -27.37
CA LEU A 89 -15.21 24.57 -27.23
C LEU A 89 -14.52 25.68 -26.42
N ALA A 90 -14.95 26.94 -26.56
CA ALA A 90 -14.42 28.04 -25.76
C ALA A 90 -14.79 27.93 -24.27
N ASN A 91 -16.00 27.43 -23.99
CA ASN A 91 -16.48 27.26 -22.61
C ASN A 91 -15.95 25.98 -21.94
N GLU A 92 -15.64 24.95 -22.73
CA GLU A 92 -15.08 23.66 -22.28
C GLU A 92 -13.54 23.69 -22.21
N LYS A 93 -12.92 24.86 -22.16
CA LYS A 93 -11.48 25.02 -22.13
C LYS A 93 -10.91 24.41 -20.85
N ILE A 94 -10.17 23.31 -21.00
CA ILE A 94 -9.49 22.62 -19.89
C ILE A 94 -8.05 23.12 -19.82
N ASP A 95 -7.61 23.48 -18.62
CA ASP A 95 -6.20 23.75 -18.36
C ASP A 95 -5.42 22.44 -18.32
N VAL A 96 -4.74 22.13 -19.41
CA VAL A 96 -3.93 20.90 -19.55
C VAL A 96 -2.62 20.93 -18.75
N THR A 97 -2.29 22.07 -18.14
CA THR A 97 -1.12 22.19 -17.25
C THR A 97 -1.41 21.72 -15.83
N LEU A 98 -2.70 21.62 -15.47
CA LEU A 98 -3.09 21.08 -14.18
C LEU A 98 -2.68 19.60 -14.07
N PRO A 99 -2.07 19.19 -12.94
CA PRO A 99 -1.70 17.79 -12.75
C PRO A 99 -2.95 16.92 -12.72
N GLY A 100 -2.93 15.83 -13.49
CA GLY A 100 -3.98 14.82 -13.46
C GLY A 100 -4.08 14.14 -12.09
N ARG A 101 -5.21 13.48 -11.82
CA ARG A 101 -5.34 12.62 -10.63
C ARG A 101 -4.34 11.48 -10.73
N ARG A 102 -3.38 11.47 -9.80
CA ARG A 102 -2.46 10.33 -9.67
C ARG A 102 -3.23 9.16 -9.07
N ALA A 103 -3.11 7.99 -9.68
CA ALA A 103 -3.59 6.77 -9.06
C ALA A 103 -2.85 6.55 -7.72
N PRO A 104 -3.55 6.23 -6.62
CA PRO A 104 -2.89 5.93 -5.36
C PRO A 104 -1.99 4.70 -5.56
N ARG A 105 -0.72 4.83 -5.19
CA ARG A 105 0.21 3.70 -5.17
C ARG A 105 0.16 3.06 -3.80
N GLY A 106 0.14 1.73 -3.76
CA GLY A 106 0.30 1.00 -2.51
C GLY A 106 1.73 1.10 -2.00
N HIS A 107 1.89 1.03 -0.69
CA HIS A 107 3.19 1.05 -0.01
C HIS A 107 3.30 -0.15 0.92
N ILE A 108 4.54 -0.54 1.22
CA ILE A 108 4.80 -1.64 2.13
C ILE A 108 4.55 -1.15 3.56
N HIS A 109 3.90 -1.98 4.37
CA HIS A 109 3.65 -1.70 5.78
C HIS A 109 4.97 -1.47 6.54
N PRO A 110 5.06 -0.52 7.51
CA PRO A 110 6.30 -0.19 8.22
C PRO A 110 6.93 -1.39 8.96
N LEU A 111 6.14 -2.29 9.54
CA LEU A 111 6.68 -3.53 10.12
C LEU A 111 7.29 -4.44 9.06
N THR A 112 6.66 -4.58 7.91
CA THR A 112 7.20 -5.39 6.81
C THR A 112 8.49 -4.80 6.27
N MET A 113 8.58 -3.47 6.12
CA MET A 113 9.83 -2.79 5.73
C MET A 113 10.94 -3.06 6.74
N THR A 114 10.67 -2.90 8.04
CA THR A 114 11.63 -3.16 9.11
C THR A 114 12.07 -4.62 9.10
N LEU A 115 11.14 -5.56 8.98
CA LEU A 115 11.42 -6.99 8.89
C LEU A 115 12.32 -7.33 7.70
N MET A 116 12.01 -6.78 6.51
CA MET A 116 12.82 -7.00 5.31
C MET A 116 14.24 -6.45 5.48
N GLU A 117 14.38 -5.30 6.10
CA GLU A 117 15.69 -4.67 6.33
C GLU A 117 16.53 -5.49 7.31
N ILE A 118 15.95 -5.93 8.44
CA ILE A 118 16.63 -6.82 9.40
C ILE A 118 17.09 -8.11 8.70
N LYS A 119 16.19 -8.75 7.95
CA LYS A 119 16.56 -9.95 7.16
C LYS A 119 17.71 -9.69 6.22
N ASN A 120 17.67 -8.59 5.47
CA ASN A 120 18.73 -8.23 4.52
C ASN A 120 20.08 -7.99 5.20
N ILE A 121 20.10 -7.37 6.39
CA ILE A 121 21.33 -7.17 7.17
C ILE A 121 21.93 -8.53 7.55
N PHE A 122 21.13 -9.42 8.15
CA PHE A 122 21.63 -10.74 8.56
C PHE A 122 22.01 -11.62 7.38
N MET A 123 21.27 -11.62 6.26
CA MET A 123 21.65 -12.34 5.04
C MET A 123 23.00 -11.87 4.49
N LYS A 124 23.29 -10.56 4.51
CA LYS A 124 24.61 -10.00 4.13
C LYS A 124 25.72 -10.43 5.09
N MET A 125 25.38 -10.77 6.33
CA MET A 125 26.31 -11.33 7.32
C MET A 125 26.44 -12.86 7.23
N GLY A 126 25.83 -13.51 6.20
CA GLY A 126 25.93 -14.93 5.93
C GLY A 126 24.91 -15.79 6.69
N PHE A 127 23.82 -15.21 7.19
CA PHE A 127 22.74 -15.98 7.84
C PHE A 127 21.73 -16.47 6.79
N THR A 128 21.26 -17.70 6.93
CA THR A 128 20.07 -18.22 6.24
C THR A 128 18.80 -17.77 6.95
N VAL A 129 17.68 -17.80 6.24
CA VAL A 129 16.36 -17.47 6.80
C VAL A 129 15.55 -18.76 6.87
N GLU A 130 15.30 -19.22 8.10
CA GLU A 130 14.53 -20.42 8.36
C GLU A 130 13.12 -20.07 8.84
N VAL A 131 12.16 -20.91 8.49
CA VAL A 131 10.75 -20.73 8.87
C VAL A 131 10.19 -22.01 9.49
N GLY A 132 9.24 -21.86 10.39
CA GLY A 132 8.58 -22.97 11.04
C GLY A 132 7.11 -22.68 11.37
N PRO A 133 6.37 -23.68 11.87
CA PRO A 133 4.95 -23.56 12.17
C PRO A 133 4.67 -22.57 13.31
N GLU A 134 3.55 -21.85 13.22
CA GLU A 134 3.07 -20.97 14.29
C GLU A 134 2.35 -21.76 15.40
N ILE A 135 1.71 -22.87 15.04
CA ILE A 135 1.14 -23.83 15.98
C ILE A 135 2.19 -24.91 16.22
N GLU A 136 2.62 -25.04 17.44
CA GLU A 136 3.82 -25.82 17.75
C GLU A 136 3.55 -26.84 18.87
N LYS A 137 4.37 -27.88 18.89
CA LYS A 137 4.40 -28.80 20.02
C LYS A 137 5.07 -28.16 21.24
N GLU A 138 4.52 -28.42 22.39
CA GLU A 138 5.00 -27.93 23.69
C GLU A 138 6.48 -28.25 23.91
N TYR A 139 6.92 -29.45 23.50
CA TYR A 139 8.32 -29.87 23.52
C TYR A 139 9.24 -28.84 22.83
N TYR A 140 8.95 -28.42 21.61
CA TYR A 140 9.79 -27.48 20.88
C TYR A 140 9.72 -26.05 21.43
N ASN A 141 8.62 -25.68 22.07
CA ASN A 141 8.49 -24.34 22.63
C ASN A 141 9.18 -24.20 23.98
N PHE A 142 9.35 -25.28 24.75
CA PHE A 142 9.86 -25.27 26.11
C PHE A 142 10.93 -26.32 26.40
N GLU A 143 10.62 -27.63 26.35
CA GLU A 143 11.53 -28.66 26.83
C GLU A 143 12.85 -28.65 26.07
N ALA A 144 12.83 -28.56 24.74
CA ALA A 144 14.04 -28.47 23.90
C ALA A 144 14.95 -27.28 24.24
N PHE A 145 14.43 -26.29 25.01
CA PHE A 145 15.13 -25.10 25.44
C PHE A 145 15.41 -25.08 26.95
N ASN A 146 15.63 -26.26 27.54
CA ASN A 146 15.99 -26.42 28.95
C ASN A 146 14.92 -25.87 29.92
N LEU A 147 13.65 -25.96 29.53
CA LEU A 147 12.46 -25.58 30.29
C LEU A 147 11.58 -26.81 30.55
N PRO A 148 11.92 -27.67 31.52
CA PRO A 148 11.13 -28.84 31.88
C PRO A 148 9.73 -28.46 32.39
N LYS A 149 8.80 -29.46 32.45
CA LYS A 149 7.37 -29.20 32.74
C LYS A 149 7.12 -28.42 34.03
N ASP A 150 7.94 -28.63 35.03
CA ASP A 150 7.79 -28.01 36.37
C ASP A 150 8.65 -26.74 36.53
N HIS A 151 9.18 -26.18 35.44
CA HIS A 151 10.05 -24.99 35.57
C HIS A 151 9.21 -23.72 35.73
N PRO A 152 9.49 -22.86 36.78
CA PRO A 152 8.71 -21.66 37.07
C PRO A 152 8.64 -20.65 35.92
N ALA A 153 9.63 -20.61 35.03
CA ALA A 153 9.66 -19.70 33.89
C ALA A 153 8.59 -20.04 32.83
N ARG A 154 7.92 -21.20 32.89
CA ARG A 154 6.77 -21.51 32.03
C ARG A 154 5.53 -20.70 32.39
N ASP A 155 5.29 -20.53 33.68
CA ASP A 155 4.16 -19.73 34.20
C ASP A 155 4.30 -18.24 33.85
N MET A 156 5.54 -17.78 33.68
CA MET A 156 5.84 -16.41 33.24
C MET A 156 5.62 -16.15 31.75
N GLN A 157 5.54 -17.23 30.96
CA GLN A 157 5.21 -17.13 29.51
C GLN A 157 3.76 -17.49 29.28
N ASP A 158 2.86 -16.59 29.59
CA ASP A 158 1.41 -16.72 29.32
C ASP A 158 1.15 -17.14 27.87
N SER A 159 1.00 -18.45 27.65
CA SER A 159 0.87 -19.06 26.33
C SER A 159 -0.56 -19.41 25.96
N PHE A 160 -0.89 -19.37 24.68
CA PHE A 160 -2.19 -19.84 24.17
C PHE A 160 -2.11 -21.32 23.84
N TYR A 161 -2.63 -22.17 24.71
CA TYR A 161 -2.70 -23.61 24.49
C TYR A 161 -3.95 -24.00 23.70
N ILE A 162 -3.78 -24.90 22.73
CA ILE A 162 -4.88 -25.56 22.01
C ILE A 162 -5.28 -26.81 22.77
N ASN A 163 -4.30 -27.56 23.27
CA ASN A 163 -4.42 -28.68 24.18
C ASN A 163 -3.14 -28.82 25.01
N GLU A 164 -3.01 -29.86 25.84
CA GLU A 164 -1.86 -30.05 26.74
C GLU A 164 -0.49 -30.10 26.03
N ASP A 165 -0.45 -30.54 24.76
CA ASP A 165 0.79 -30.75 24.01
C ASP A 165 0.99 -29.76 22.86
N ILE A 166 0.00 -28.94 22.54
CA ILE A 166 0.01 -28.04 21.37
C ILE A 166 -0.40 -26.63 21.79
N LEU A 167 0.39 -25.66 21.36
CA LEU A 167 0.17 -24.23 21.66
C LEU A 167 0.51 -23.34 20.46
N MET A 168 0.08 -22.11 20.53
CA MET A 168 0.63 -21.05 19.66
C MET A 168 2.00 -20.66 20.21
N ARG A 169 3.05 -20.73 19.39
CA ARG A 169 4.42 -20.49 19.84
C ARG A 169 4.58 -19.12 20.48
N SER A 170 5.22 -19.07 21.65
CA SER A 170 5.50 -17.83 22.39
C SER A 170 6.81 -17.16 21.95
N GLN A 171 7.59 -17.84 21.12
CA GLN A 171 8.89 -17.42 20.59
C GLN A 171 9.17 -18.15 19.27
N THR A 172 10.19 -17.70 18.52
CA THR A 172 10.61 -18.39 17.29
C THR A 172 11.71 -19.42 17.52
N SER A 173 12.12 -19.66 18.77
CA SER A 173 13.09 -20.69 19.19
C SER A 173 12.77 -22.09 18.67
N PRO A 174 11.49 -22.55 18.57
CA PRO A 174 11.19 -23.84 17.97
C PRO A 174 11.82 -24.07 16.59
N VAL A 175 11.98 -23.00 15.80
CA VAL A 175 12.64 -23.10 14.49
C VAL A 175 14.13 -23.41 14.66
N GLN A 176 14.79 -22.89 15.71
CA GLN A 176 16.19 -23.21 15.99
C GLN A 176 16.38 -24.70 16.29
N ALA A 177 15.53 -25.27 17.18
CA ALA A 177 15.60 -26.70 17.51
C ALA A 177 15.35 -27.58 16.28
N ARG A 178 14.33 -27.26 15.49
CA ARG A 178 14.02 -27.98 14.23
C ARG A 178 15.15 -27.87 13.21
N THR A 179 15.81 -26.74 13.13
CA THR A 179 16.95 -26.52 12.24
C THR A 179 18.15 -27.39 12.70
N MET A 180 18.43 -27.42 14.01
CA MET A 180 19.49 -28.30 14.57
C MET A 180 19.20 -29.78 14.26
N GLU A 181 17.97 -30.23 14.48
CA GLU A 181 17.56 -31.63 14.20
C GLU A 181 17.62 -32.01 12.70
N ALA A 182 17.41 -31.03 11.82
CA ALA A 182 17.42 -31.22 10.37
C ALA A 182 18.85 -31.24 9.77
N HIS A 183 19.85 -30.76 10.51
CA HIS A 183 21.25 -30.74 10.07
C HIS A 183 22.04 -31.92 10.66
N GLU A 184 23.17 -32.22 10.04
CA GLU A 184 24.10 -33.24 10.59
C GLU A 184 24.61 -32.74 11.98
N PRO A 185 24.68 -33.64 12.98
CA PRO A 185 25.18 -33.31 14.31
C PRO A 185 26.56 -32.62 14.27
N ASN A 186 26.72 -31.56 14.99
CA ASN A 186 27.93 -30.74 15.08
C ASN A 186 28.32 -30.00 13.78
N SER A 187 27.45 -29.98 12.77
CA SER A 187 27.65 -29.15 11.57
C SER A 187 27.46 -27.65 11.89
N PRO A 188 28.13 -26.76 11.19
CA PRO A 188 27.94 -25.32 11.37
C PRO A 188 26.54 -24.86 10.98
N ILE A 189 25.91 -24.03 11.84
CA ILE A 189 24.62 -23.38 11.56
C ILE A 189 24.78 -21.88 11.75
N ARG A 190 24.21 -21.10 10.83
CA ARG A 190 24.08 -19.65 10.96
C ARG A 190 22.75 -19.23 10.38
N MET A 191 21.75 -18.99 11.22
CA MET A 191 20.38 -18.77 10.76
C MET A 191 19.66 -17.68 11.55
N ILE A 192 18.65 -17.09 10.94
CA ILE A 192 17.61 -16.30 11.61
C ILE A 192 16.24 -16.92 11.37
N ALA A 193 15.38 -16.84 12.37
CA ALA A 193 13.99 -17.31 12.35
C ALA A 193 13.02 -16.14 12.53
N PRO A 194 12.56 -15.46 11.47
CA PRO A 194 11.52 -14.47 11.57
C PRO A 194 10.15 -15.14 11.63
N GLY A 195 9.26 -14.62 12.49
CA GLY A 195 7.91 -15.14 12.55
C GLY A 195 7.02 -14.46 13.58
N ARG A 196 5.71 -14.69 13.46
CA ARG A 196 4.75 -14.26 14.47
C ARG A 196 4.86 -15.14 15.70
N VAL A 197 4.67 -14.52 16.85
CA VAL A 197 4.63 -15.17 18.15
C VAL A 197 3.46 -14.66 18.96
N TYR A 198 3.03 -15.42 19.97
CA TYR A 198 1.77 -15.22 20.66
C TYR A 198 1.97 -15.37 22.17
N ARG A 199 1.56 -14.32 22.91
CA ARG A 199 1.61 -14.32 24.38
C ARG A 199 0.32 -13.74 24.92
N ARG A 200 -0.14 -14.22 26.07
CA ARG A 200 -1.36 -13.71 26.73
C ARG A 200 -1.12 -12.37 27.44
N ASP A 201 -0.38 -11.49 26.80
CA ASP A 201 -0.15 -10.14 27.30
C ASP A 201 -1.38 -9.25 27.09
N ASP A 202 -1.56 -8.26 27.93
CA ASP A 202 -2.58 -7.24 27.74
C ASP A 202 -2.25 -6.38 26.52
N TYR A 203 -3.30 -5.99 25.79
CA TYR A 203 -3.15 -5.14 24.60
C TYR A 203 -3.02 -3.67 25.00
N ASP A 204 -1.78 -3.19 25.11
CA ASP A 204 -1.46 -1.81 25.50
C ASP A 204 -0.50 -1.11 24.50
N ALA A 205 0.03 0.05 24.86
CA ALA A 205 0.95 0.82 24.00
C ALA A 205 2.30 0.12 23.74
N THR A 206 2.64 -0.90 24.52
CA THR A 206 3.95 -1.58 24.50
C THR A 206 3.87 -3.08 24.29
N HIS A 207 2.70 -3.66 24.52
CA HIS A 207 2.44 -5.10 24.42
C HIS A 207 1.30 -5.40 23.46
N SER A 208 1.40 -6.53 22.78
CA SER A 208 0.36 -7.09 21.92
C SER A 208 0.33 -8.61 22.09
N PRO A 209 -0.85 -9.24 22.14
CA PRO A 209 -0.98 -10.70 22.19
C PRO A 209 -0.34 -11.41 20.99
N MET A 210 -0.18 -10.70 19.89
CA MET A 210 0.51 -11.14 18.69
C MET A 210 1.54 -10.08 18.30
N PHE A 211 2.78 -10.50 18.07
CA PHE A 211 3.84 -9.62 17.55
C PHE A 211 4.82 -10.40 16.69
N THR A 212 5.76 -9.72 16.05
CA THR A 212 6.76 -10.34 15.18
C THR A 212 8.10 -10.40 15.89
N GLN A 213 8.67 -11.60 15.99
CA GLN A 213 9.99 -11.83 16.55
C GLN A 213 10.96 -12.30 15.48
N ILE A 214 12.23 -11.96 15.63
CA ILE A 214 13.34 -12.58 14.89
C ILE A 214 14.30 -13.12 15.95
N GLU A 215 14.55 -14.40 15.89
CA GLU A 215 15.65 -15.01 16.62
C GLU A 215 16.76 -15.41 15.67
N GLY A 216 17.99 -15.34 16.14
CA GLY A 216 19.16 -15.78 15.41
C GLY A 216 19.99 -16.75 16.22
N MET A 217 20.63 -17.66 15.52
CA MET A 217 21.50 -18.68 16.09
C MET A 217 22.75 -18.88 15.23
N VAL A 218 23.88 -19.02 15.88
CA VAL A 218 25.14 -19.45 15.28
C VAL A 218 25.69 -20.59 16.09
N ILE A 219 26.03 -21.70 15.43
CA ILE A 219 26.73 -22.85 16.02
C ILE A 219 27.92 -23.16 15.12
N ASP A 220 29.10 -23.29 15.71
CA ASP A 220 30.31 -23.75 15.01
C ASP A 220 31.38 -24.11 16.06
N LYS A 221 32.55 -24.53 15.61
CA LYS A 221 33.70 -24.77 16.48
C LYS A 221 34.26 -23.45 17.01
N GLY A 222 34.42 -23.36 18.34
CA GLY A 222 35.11 -22.24 18.99
C GLY A 222 34.35 -20.92 18.98
N ILE A 223 33.03 -20.92 18.77
CA ILE A 223 32.19 -19.73 18.90
C ILE A 223 32.23 -19.21 20.36
N SER A 224 32.42 -17.92 20.51
CA SER A 224 32.60 -17.24 21.80
C SER A 224 31.59 -16.10 22.02
N LEU A 225 31.53 -15.59 23.26
CA LEU A 225 30.76 -14.40 23.61
C LEU A 225 31.25 -13.16 22.83
N ALA A 226 32.53 -13.10 22.43
CA ALA A 226 33.05 -12.02 21.61
C ALA A 226 32.45 -12.02 20.19
N ASP A 227 32.20 -13.22 19.61
CA ASP A 227 31.55 -13.35 18.31
C ASP A 227 30.09 -12.90 18.39
N LEU A 228 29.36 -13.26 19.44
CA LEU A 228 28.01 -12.75 19.72
C LEU A 228 28.03 -11.23 19.77
N LYS A 229 28.93 -10.66 20.56
CA LYS A 229 29.04 -9.23 20.76
C LYS A 229 29.33 -8.51 19.43
N GLY A 230 30.31 -8.97 18.67
CA GLY A 230 30.66 -8.40 17.36
C GLY A 230 29.52 -8.47 16.35
N THR A 231 28.79 -9.60 16.31
CA THR A 231 27.63 -9.80 15.46
C THR A 231 26.52 -8.81 15.76
N LEU A 232 26.17 -8.65 17.06
CA LEU A 232 25.09 -7.77 17.46
C LEU A 232 25.45 -6.29 17.36
N GLU A 233 26.71 -5.90 17.69
CA GLU A 233 27.18 -4.52 17.47
C GLU A 233 27.11 -4.12 15.98
N ASN A 234 27.54 -5.00 15.09
CA ASN A 234 27.46 -4.77 13.64
C ASN A 234 26.02 -4.62 13.17
N PHE A 235 25.13 -5.52 13.59
CA PHE A 235 23.70 -5.43 13.28
C PHE A 235 23.09 -4.11 13.79
N LEU A 236 23.30 -3.76 15.06
CA LEU A 236 22.69 -2.58 15.68
C LEU A 236 23.18 -1.27 15.06
N LYS A 237 24.45 -1.19 14.62
CA LYS A 237 24.96 -0.05 13.89
C LYS A 237 24.32 0.08 12.51
N GLN A 238 24.12 -1.03 11.79
CA GLN A 238 23.49 -1.00 10.47
C GLN A 238 22.00 -0.63 10.53
N ILE A 239 21.24 -1.14 11.52
CA ILE A 239 19.80 -0.90 11.61
C ILE A 239 19.46 0.51 12.17
N PHE A 240 20.27 1.07 13.04
CA PHE A 240 20.07 2.40 13.63
C PHE A 240 21.01 3.45 13.03
N ASN A 241 22.27 3.45 13.37
CA ASN A 241 23.35 4.28 12.79
C ASN A 241 24.69 3.96 13.48
N ASP A 242 25.81 4.40 12.90
CA ASP A 242 27.16 4.15 13.39
C ASP A 242 27.50 4.82 14.74
N LYS A 243 26.70 5.81 15.17
CA LYS A 243 26.93 6.56 16.43
C LYS A 243 26.31 5.85 17.64
N VAL A 244 25.52 4.82 17.43
CA VAL A 244 24.89 4.04 18.49
C VAL A 244 25.96 3.31 19.29
N LYS A 245 25.95 3.51 20.61
CA LYS A 245 26.76 2.74 21.55
C LYS A 245 25.95 1.53 22.01
N VAL A 246 26.60 0.38 22.07
CA VAL A 246 25.98 -0.89 22.51
C VAL A 246 26.53 -1.26 23.90
N ARG A 247 25.66 -1.73 24.76
CA ARG A 247 25.98 -2.19 26.10
C ARG A 247 25.36 -3.56 26.33
N PHE A 248 26.15 -4.48 26.90
CA PHE A 248 25.68 -5.79 27.32
C PHE A 248 25.54 -5.76 28.85
N ARG A 249 24.36 -6.14 29.34
CA ARG A 249 24.09 -6.30 30.78
C ARG A 249 23.91 -7.80 31.07
N PRO A 250 24.55 -8.34 32.14
CA PRO A 250 24.25 -9.70 32.54
C PRO A 250 22.75 -9.91 32.79
N SER A 251 22.26 -11.06 32.36
CA SER A 251 20.87 -11.48 32.54
C SER A 251 20.81 -12.98 32.73
N PHE A 252 19.62 -13.54 32.85
CA PHE A 252 19.39 -14.97 32.99
C PHE A 252 18.28 -15.39 32.02
N PHE A 253 18.58 -16.39 31.18
CA PHE A 253 17.61 -17.13 30.39
C PHE A 253 17.92 -18.63 30.53
N PRO A 254 16.91 -19.52 30.69
CA PRO A 254 17.13 -20.95 30.88
C PRO A 254 17.88 -21.64 29.74
N PHE A 255 17.79 -21.10 28.55
CA PHE A 255 18.34 -21.64 27.30
C PHE A 255 19.70 -21.05 26.91
N THR A 256 20.24 -20.11 27.66
CA THR A 256 21.57 -19.51 27.42
C THR A 256 22.37 -19.35 28.70
N GLU A 257 23.71 -19.55 28.62
CA GLU A 257 24.64 -19.33 29.69
C GLU A 257 26.07 -19.09 29.16
N PRO A 258 26.69 -17.92 29.39
CA PRO A 258 26.10 -16.72 30.00
C PRO A 258 25.05 -16.05 29.13
N SER A 259 24.11 -15.36 29.80
CA SER A 259 23.06 -14.60 29.18
C SER A 259 23.30 -13.09 29.29
N ALA A 260 22.86 -12.32 28.34
CA ALA A 260 22.95 -10.87 28.35
C ALA A 260 21.75 -10.19 27.67
N GLU A 261 21.26 -9.15 28.28
CA GLU A 261 20.40 -8.15 27.63
C GLU A 261 21.27 -7.12 26.92
N VAL A 262 20.81 -6.68 25.75
CA VAL A 262 21.56 -5.74 24.92
C VAL A 262 20.80 -4.43 24.81
N ASP A 263 21.46 -3.37 25.27
CA ASP A 263 20.97 -2.02 25.23
C ASP A 263 21.71 -1.20 24.18
N ILE A 264 21.03 -0.22 23.61
CA ILE A 264 21.64 0.84 22.80
C ILE A 264 21.56 2.18 23.51
N SER A 265 22.49 3.09 23.21
CA SER A 265 22.32 4.48 23.59
C SER A 265 21.03 5.03 22.97
N CYS A 266 20.22 5.74 23.77
CA CYS A 266 18.93 6.22 23.35
C CYS A 266 19.03 7.04 22.07
N VAL A 267 18.36 6.59 20.99
CA VAL A 267 18.38 7.24 19.67
C VAL A 267 17.71 8.62 19.68
N MET A 268 16.76 8.85 20.62
CA MET A 268 16.02 10.11 20.72
C MET A 268 16.84 11.20 21.40
N CYS A 269 17.54 10.90 22.50
CA CYS A 269 18.30 11.89 23.30
C CYS A 269 19.82 11.71 23.18
N GLN A 270 20.30 10.79 22.36
CA GLN A 270 21.72 10.49 22.17
C GLN A 270 22.46 10.17 23.50
N GLY A 271 21.78 9.47 24.40
CA GLY A 271 22.32 9.06 25.68
C GLY A 271 22.21 10.09 26.80
N LYS A 272 21.62 11.27 26.57
CA LYS A 272 21.52 12.35 27.61
C LYS A 272 20.45 12.10 28.66
N GLY A 273 19.52 11.20 28.41
CA GLY A 273 18.34 10.95 29.23
C GLY A 273 17.11 11.73 28.73
N CYS A 274 15.98 11.05 28.55
CA CYS A 274 14.69 11.63 28.15
C CYS A 274 13.54 10.76 28.66
N ARG A 275 12.29 11.18 28.38
CA ARG A 275 11.08 10.41 28.76
C ARG A 275 11.09 8.99 28.17
N VAL A 276 11.51 8.81 26.92
CA VAL A 276 11.53 7.52 26.23
C VAL A 276 12.47 6.52 26.91
N CYS A 277 13.67 6.95 27.30
CA CYS A 277 14.61 6.11 28.03
C CYS A 277 14.48 6.23 29.58
N LYS A 278 13.41 6.86 30.05
CA LYS A 278 13.16 7.08 31.51
C LYS A 278 14.35 7.69 32.23
N GLY A 279 15.07 8.63 31.62
CA GLY A 279 16.23 9.32 32.17
C GLY A 279 17.54 8.54 32.12
N THR A 280 17.54 7.25 31.75
CA THR A 280 18.74 6.38 31.81
C THR A 280 19.75 6.63 30.68
N GLY A 281 19.30 7.17 29.55
CA GLY A 281 20.10 7.31 28.33
C GLY A 281 20.25 6.01 27.53
N TRP A 282 19.67 4.89 27.96
CA TRP A 282 19.76 3.57 27.33
C TRP A 282 18.40 2.98 27.04
N LEU A 283 18.32 2.17 25.98
CA LEU A 283 17.11 1.47 25.55
C LEU A 283 17.45 -0.01 25.34
N GLU A 284 16.75 -0.87 26.04
CA GLU A 284 16.82 -2.30 25.82
C GLU A 284 16.20 -2.69 24.48
N ILE A 285 16.93 -3.52 23.73
CA ILE A 285 16.56 -3.93 22.37
C ILE A 285 16.27 -5.42 22.29
N LEU A 286 17.14 -6.26 22.90
CA LEU A 286 17.09 -7.70 22.71
C LEU A 286 17.75 -8.48 23.83
N GLY A 287 17.34 -9.74 23.98
CA GLY A 287 18.02 -10.73 24.81
C GLY A 287 18.95 -11.60 23.97
N SER A 288 20.05 -12.06 24.60
CA SER A 288 21.06 -12.87 23.91
C SER A 288 21.87 -13.71 24.91
N GLY A 289 22.65 -14.65 24.40
CA GLY A 289 23.56 -15.43 25.21
C GLY A 289 24.24 -16.56 24.46
N MET A 290 25.18 -17.21 25.11
CA MET A 290 25.74 -18.47 24.61
C MET A 290 24.73 -19.59 24.83
N ILE A 291 24.55 -20.45 23.84
CA ILE A 291 23.58 -21.55 23.91
C ILE A 291 23.94 -22.47 25.05
N HIS A 292 22.97 -22.76 25.92
CA HIS A 292 23.16 -23.64 27.05
C HIS A 292 23.55 -25.07 26.58
N PRO A 293 24.54 -25.72 27.19
CA PRO A 293 24.98 -27.07 26.79
C PRO A 293 23.86 -28.12 26.73
N ASN A 294 22.83 -28.01 27.58
CA ASN A 294 21.67 -28.89 27.54
C ASN A 294 20.86 -28.74 26.25
N VAL A 295 20.70 -27.52 25.74
CA VAL A 295 20.00 -27.26 24.49
C VAL A 295 20.73 -27.93 23.32
N LEU A 296 22.06 -27.83 23.28
CA LEU A 296 22.86 -28.54 22.26
C LEU A 296 22.67 -30.05 22.35
N ARG A 297 22.76 -30.63 23.58
CA ARG A 297 22.57 -32.10 23.77
C ARG A 297 21.18 -32.56 23.38
N MET A 298 20.13 -31.80 23.73
CA MET A 298 18.75 -32.13 23.40
C MET A 298 18.50 -32.17 21.87
N SER A 299 19.24 -31.36 21.13
CA SER A 299 19.19 -31.34 19.66
C SER A 299 20.24 -32.23 18.99
N GLY A 300 20.94 -33.11 19.75
CA GLY A 300 21.90 -34.05 19.21
C GLY A 300 23.31 -33.50 18.93
N TYR A 301 23.61 -32.29 19.42
CA TYR A 301 24.93 -31.65 19.30
C TYR A 301 25.80 -31.91 20.53
N ASP A 302 27.09 -32.10 20.32
CA ASP A 302 28.07 -32.34 21.35
C ASP A 302 28.70 -31.02 21.81
N PRO A 303 28.41 -30.53 23.03
CA PRO A 303 28.92 -29.25 23.51
C PRO A 303 30.43 -29.19 23.72
N GLU A 304 31.12 -30.36 23.71
CA GLU A 304 32.58 -30.41 23.74
C GLU A 304 33.21 -30.17 22.36
N LYS A 305 32.44 -30.35 21.28
CA LYS A 305 32.92 -30.17 19.90
C LYS A 305 32.52 -28.80 19.31
N VAL A 306 31.36 -28.32 19.68
CA VAL A 306 30.80 -27.09 19.15
C VAL A 306 30.27 -26.19 20.27
N SER A 307 30.29 -24.91 20.04
CA SER A 307 29.64 -23.89 20.85
C SER A 307 28.78 -23.01 19.98
N GLY A 308 27.92 -22.19 20.57
CA GLY A 308 27.07 -21.32 19.80
C GLY A 308 26.51 -20.19 20.64
N PHE A 309 25.91 -19.23 19.94
CA PHE A 309 25.14 -18.18 20.58
C PHE A 309 23.76 -18.04 19.93
N ALA A 310 22.83 -17.49 20.69
CA ALA A 310 21.51 -17.13 20.21
C ALA A 310 21.10 -15.73 20.69
N PHE A 311 20.18 -15.11 19.98
CA PHE A 311 19.60 -13.81 20.31
C PHE A 311 18.16 -13.73 19.78
N GLY A 312 17.32 -12.86 20.42
CA GLY A 312 15.95 -12.67 20.02
C GLY A 312 15.49 -11.23 20.17
N LEU A 313 14.87 -10.66 19.13
CA LEU A 313 14.40 -9.28 19.12
C LEU A 313 12.96 -9.18 18.57
N GLY A 314 12.20 -8.19 19.08
CA GLY A 314 10.89 -7.82 18.56
C GLY A 314 11.00 -6.81 17.42
N VAL A 315 10.40 -7.11 16.28
CA VAL A 315 10.43 -6.21 15.10
C VAL A 315 9.71 -4.91 15.38
N GLU A 316 8.59 -4.97 16.10
CA GLU A 316 7.81 -3.79 16.52
C GLU A 316 8.66 -2.84 17.35
N ARG A 317 9.47 -3.36 18.30
CA ARG A 317 10.36 -2.56 19.13
C ARG A 317 11.38 -1.78 18.30
N ILE A 318 11.97 -2.43 17.29
CA ILE A 318 12.89 -1.78 16.36
C ILE A 318 12.17 -0.70 15.55
N ALA A 319 10.98 -1.03 14.98
CA ALA A 319 10.19 -0.10 14.19
C ALA A 319 9.76 1.13 15.02
N MET A 320 9.26 0.93 16.25
CA MET A 320 8.88 2.01 17.16
C MET A 320 10.04 2.98 17.39
N LEU A 321 11.22 2.46 17.67
CA LEU A 321 12.40 3.28 17.95
C LEU A 321 12.92 4.01 16.70
N ARG A 322 12.84 3.39 15.52
CA ARG A 322 13.29 4.01 14.26
C ARG A 322 12.37 5.11 13.78
N TYR A 323 11.07 4.89 13.89
CA TYR A 323 10.05 5.82 13.37
C TYR A 323 9.50 6.77 14.43
N GLY A 324 9.94 6.65 15.69
CA GLY A 324 9.45 7.49 16.78
C GLY A 324 7.99 7.23 17.16
N ILE A 325 7.53 5.99 17.02
CA ILE A 325 6.16 5.59 17.33
C ILE A 325 6.07 5.21 18.80
N GLU A 326 5.17 5.86 19.54
CA GLU A 326 5.03 5.67 21.00
C GLU A 326 4.01 4.58 21.37
N ASP A 327 3.16 4.16 20.42
CA ASP A 327 2.08 3.20 20.65
C ASP A 327 2.13 2.08 19.61
N LEU A 328 2.39 0.86 20.07
CA LEU A 328 2.48 -0.34 19.24
C LEU A 328 1.18 -0.66 18.48
N ARG A 329 0.03 -0.33 19.08
CA ARG A 329 -1.29 -0.61 18.52
C ARG A 329 -1.50 0.04 17.15
N LEU A 330 -0.87 1.19 16.91
CA LEU A 330 -0.92 1.89 15.63
C LEU A 330 -0.47 1.03 14.43
N PHE A 331 0.40 0.06 14.65
CA PHE A 331 0.80 -0.87 13.59
C PHE A 331 -0.32 -1.85 13.19
N TYR A 332 -1.27 -2.11 14.08
CA TYR A 332 -2.31 -3.14 13.90
C TYR A 332 -3.71 -2.57 13.69
N ASP A 333 -3.94 -1.30 14.03
CA ASP A 333 -5.25 -0.63 13.90
C ASP A 333 -5.65 -0.36 12.44
N ASN A 334 -4.74 -0.54 11.48
CA ASN A 334 -4.96 -0.33 10.05
C ASN A 334 -5.49 1.08 9.71
N ASP A 335 -5.13 2.11 10.49
CA ASP A 335 -5.50 3.49 10.22
C ASP A 335 -4.71 4.04 9.04
N LEU A 336 -5.41 4.37 7.95
CA LEU A 336 -4.79 4.92 6.74
C LEU A 336 -4.06 6.26 6.98
N ARG A 337 -4.45 7.05 7.99
CA ARG A 337 -3.77 8.30 8.34
C ARG A 337 -2.39 8.03 8.92
N PHE A 338 -2.27 6.95 9.69
CA PHE A 338 -0.99 6.47 10.20
C PHE A 338 -0.14 5.89 9.07
N LEU A 339 -0.70 4.96 8.31
CA LEU A 339 0.02 4.25 7.25
C LEU A 339 0.55 5.19 6.15
N LYS A 340 -0.20 6.25 5.81
CA LYS A 340 0.21 7.26 4.82
C LYS A 340 1.46 8.05 5.20
N GLN A 341 1.88 8.05 6.45
CA GLN A 341 3.09 8.73 6.91
C GLN A 341 4.37 8.03 6.44
N PHE A 342 4.27 6.79 5.96
CA PHE A 342 5.38 5.97 5.47
C PHE A 342 5.43 5.87 3.94
N TRP A 343 4.69 6.74 3.24
CA TRP A 343 4.55 6.74 1.78
C TRP A 343 5.51 7.70 1.11
#